data_e9058617e370400bc63188895544f32b
#
_entry.id   e9058617e370400bc63188895544f32b
#
_cell.length_a   1.000
_cell.length_b   1.000
_cell.length_c   1.000
_cell.angle_alpha   90.00
_cell.angle_beta   90.00
_cell.angle_gamma   90.00
#
_symmetry.space_group_name_H-M   'P 1'
#
loop_
_entity.id
_entity.type
_entity.pdbx_description
1 polymer ?
#
loop_
_entity_poly.entity_id
_entity_poly.type
_entity_poly.pdbx_seq_one_letter_code
_entity_poly.pdbx_strand_id
1 'polypeptide(L)'
;MKMKDLALAQVRRGEHFTLDGVEFVKLEDDLDTAFAVAADTLPECCQFEDDDAEREDHNNYAGSLLSKTVERWLRDKHPAIFSAVVERPIDLTTMDGMTDYGKPLAVVRALTIDEYRKHRSILPLTSKPYWLATGWTTNSSPDSSVDYAYRVRAGGTVGNRGVYYVYFAPRPALYLKSSILVSVETEDEGKALADYSDTDLIDELYRRRRSTYDPD
;
A
#
# COMPACT_ATOMS: atom_id res chain seq x y z
N MET A 1 -4.18 -19.65 14.28
CA MET A 1 -3.38 -19.24 13.11
C MET A 1 -1.93 -19.36 13.51
N LYS A 2 -1.11 -19.96 12.68
CA LYS A 2 0.34 -20.09 12.90
C LYS A 2 1.06 -19.14 11.96
N MET A 3 2.15 -18.54 12.45
CA MET A 3 3.06 -17.76 11.61
C MET A 3 4.11 -18.71 11.01
N LYS A 4 4.39 -18.55 9.73
CA LYS A 4 5.42 -19.28 9.00
C LYS A 4 6.32 -18.27 8.29
N ASP A 5 7.64 -18.46 8.41
CA ASP A 5 8.59 -17.64 7.67
C ASP A 5 8.82 -18.22 6.27
N LEU A 6 8.68 -17.36 5.27
CA LEU A 6 8.87 -17.68 3.85
C LEU A 6 9.75 -16.62 3.20
N ALA A 7 10.46 -16.98 2.13
CA ALA A 7 11.03 -15.95 1.27
C ALA A 7 9.90 -15.15 0.61
N LEU A 8 10.05 -13.83 0.51
CA LEU A 8 9.02 -12.94 -0.09
C LEU A 8 8.67 -13.37 -1.53
N ALA A 9 9.60 -13.97 -2.25
CA ALA A 9 9.33 -14.58 -3.57
C ALA A 9 8.23 -15.67 -3.53
N GLN A 10 8.01 -16.34 -2.40
CA GLN A 10 7.01 -17.41 -2.24
C GLN A 10 5.64 -16.89 -1.82
N VAL A 11 5.54 -15.64 -1.36
CA VAL A 11 4.26 -14.97 -1.07
C VAL A 11 3.57 -14.65 -2.38
N ARG A 12 2.31 -14.96 -2.51
CA ARG A 12 1.55 -14.71 -3.75
C ARG A 12 1.08 -13.26 -3.82
N ARG A 13 0.81 -12.80 -5.02
CA ARG A 13 0.18 -11.49 -5.25
C ARG A 13 -1.17 -11.40 -4.53
N GLY A 14 -1.38 -10.33 -3.75
CA GLY A 14 -2.57 -10.10 -2.94
C GLY A 14 -2.53 -10.75 -1.56
N GLU A 15 -1.55 -11.60 -1.27
CA GLU A 15 -1.36 -12.15 0.07
C GLU A 15 -0.69 -11.14 1.00
N HIS A 16 -1.04 -11.27 2.27
CA HIS A 16 -0.49 -10.46 3.35
C HIS A 16 0.76 -11.10 3.93
N PHE A 17 1.69 -10.29 4.36
CA PHE A 17 2.88 -10.72 5.09
C PHE A 17 3.31 -9.66 6.11
N THR A 18 4.01 -10.08 7.13
CA THR A 18 4.55 -9.20 8.17
C THR A 18 6.07 -9.12 8.06
N LEU A 19 6.61 -7.92 8.12
CA LEU A 19 8.03 -7.63 8.19
C LEU A 19 8.27 -6.52 9.21
N ASP A 20 9.13 -6.76 10.20
CA ASP A 20 9.45 -5.80 11.28
C ASP A 20 8.21 -5.24 11.99
N GLY A 21 7.21 -6.10 12.23
CA GLY A 21 5.95 -5.74 12.89
C GLY A 21 4.96 -4.95 12.03
N VAL A 22 5.28 -4.68 10.76
CA VAL A 22 4.38 -4.02 9.81
C VAL A 22 3.77 -5.05 8.89
N GLU A 23 2.44 -5.00 8.75
CA GLU A 23 1.71 -5.82 7.80
C GLU A 23 1.70 -5.16 6.42
N PHE A 24 2.03 -5.92 5.39
CA PHE A 24 2.05 -5.51 3.99
C PHE A 24 1.19 -6.43 3.13
N VAL A 25 0.76 -5.92 1.98
CA VAL A 25 0.18 -6.70 0.89
C VAL A 25 1.16 -6.72 -0.29
N LYS A 26 1.47 -7.90 -0.79
CA LYS A 26 2.29 -8.04 -2.00
C LYS A 26 1.47 -7.68 -3.22
N LEU A 27 1.94 -6.70 -4.00
CA LEU A 27 1.23 -6.19 -5.18
C LEU A 27 1.69 -6.87 -6.47
N GLU A 28 3.01 -7.03 -6.65
CA GLU A 28 3.59 -7.68 -7.82
C GLU A 28 5.05 -8.09 -7.58
N ASP A 29 5.55 -8.99 -8.43
CA ASP A 29 6.97 -9.28 -8.54
C ASP A 29 7.60 -8.44 -9.65
N ASP A 30 8.83 -7.98 -9.42
CA ASP A 30 9.65 -7.27 -10.39
C ASP A 30 11.10 -7.79 -10.30
N LEU A 31 11.45 -8.74 -11.18
CA LEU A 31 12.75 -9.42 -11.22
C LEU A 31 13.10 -10.02 -9.84
N ASP A 32 14.11 -9.45 -9.17
CA ASP A 32 14.62 -9.86 -7.87
C ASP A 32 13.99 -9.09 -6.69
N THR A 33 12.95 -8.31 -6.97
CA THR A 33 12.21 -7.51 -6.00
C THR A 33 10.71 -7.82 -6.02
N ALA A 34 10.02 -7.44 -4.96
CA ALA A 34 8.57 -7.44 -4.89
C ALA A 34 8.07 -6.06 -4.48
N PHE A 35 7.08 -5.55 -5.19
CA PHE A 35 6.38 -4.33 -4.82
C PHE A 35 5.31 -4.65 -3.79
N ALA A 36 5.32 -3.93 -2.68
CA ALA A 36 4.39 -4.10 -1.57
C ALA A 36 3.88 -2.76 -1.05
N VAL A 37 2.72 -2.79 -0.41
CA VAL A 37 2.12 -1.63 0.26
C VAL A 37 1.70 -2.03 1.67
N ALA A 38 1.82 -1.11 2.63
CA ALA A 38 1.29 -1.32 3.97
C ALA A 38 -0.21 -1.68 3.91
N ALA A 39 -0.63 -2.73 4.63
CA ALA A 39 -2.01 -3.20 4.62
C ALA A 39 -2.98 -2.10 5.06
N ASP A 40 -2.61 -1.31 6.05
CA ASP A 40 -3.34 -0.12 6.49
C ASP A 40 -2.46 1.14 6.41
N THR A 41 -3.02 2.28 6.74
CA THR A 41 -2.35 3.57 6.82
C THR A 41 -1.52 3.69 8.10
N LEU A 42 -0.56 4.62 8.10
CA LEU A 42 0.10 5.00 9.34
C LEU A 42 -0.90 5.61 10.34
N PRO A 43 -0.63 5.50 11.65
CA PRO A 43 -1.56 6.01 12.67
C PRO A 43 -1.79 7.52 12.61
N GLU A 44 -0.78 8.28 12.21
CA GLU A 44 -0.82 9.74 12.18
C GLU A 44 -1.18 10.25 10.79
N CYS A 45 -2.08 11.24 10.73
CA CYS A 45 -2.37 11.97 9.49
C CYS A 45 -1.33 13.07 9.28
N CYS A 46 -1.09 13.44 8.03
CA CYS A 46 -0.25 14.59 7.67
C CYS A 46 -0.81 15.30 6.44
N GLN A 47 -0.37 16.52 6.22
CA GLN A 47 -0.56 17.23 4.97
C GLN A 47 0.25 16.53 3.86
N PHE A 48 -0.12 16.78 2.61
CA PHE A 48 0.71 16.40 1.47
C PHE A 48 1.94 17.31 1.39
N GLU A 49 1.73 18.62 1.58
CA GLU A 49 2.76 19.64 1.59
C GLU A 49 2.63 20.53 2.82
N ASP A 50 3.74 21.12 3.25
CA ASP A 50 3.81 22.07 4.35
C ASP A 50 3.17 23.41 3.95
N ASP A 51 2.42 24.04 4.85
CA ASP A 51 1.83 25.36 4.62
C ASP A 51 2.89 26.45 4.37
N ASP A 52 4.09 26.26 4.91
CA ASP A 52 5.22 27.17 4.79
C ASP A 52 6.19 26.79 3.65
N ALA A 53 5.81 25.88 2.75
CA ALA A 53 6.68 25.46 1.65
C ALA A 53 6.93 26.61 0.68
N GLU A 54 8.21 26.96 0.46
CA GLU A 54 8.62 28.03 -0.46
C GLU A 54 8.54 27.65 -1.94
N ARG A 55 8.31 26.38 -2.26
CA ARG A 55 8.23 25.89 -3.65
C ARG A 55 6.87 26.16 -4.28
N GLU A 56 6.86 26.35 -5.61
CA GLU A 56 5.63 26.67 -6.36
C GLU A 56 4.85 25.43 -6.83
N ASP A 57 5.43 24.23 -6.74
CA ASP A 57 4.86 22.96 -7.21
C ASP A 57 4.35 22.13 -6.03
N HIS A 58 3.42 22.67 -5.25
CA HIS A 58 2.98 22.15 -3.95
C HIS A 58 2.46 20.70 -3.98
N ASN A 59 1.92 20.26 -5.12
CA ASN A 59 1.44 18.88 -5.29
C ASN A 59 2.48 17.94 -5.94
N ASN A 60 3.72 18.38 -6.12
CA ASN A 60 4.82 17.50 -6.51
C ASN A 60 5.24 16.63 -5.32
N TYR A 61 5.08 15.33 -5.45
CA TYR A 61 5.42 14.39 -4.38
C TYR A 61 6.91 14.43 -4.01
N ALA A 62 7.79 14.65 -4.98
CA ALA A 62 9.24 14.72 -4.73
C ALA A 62 9.56 15.87 -3.78
N GLY A 63 10.10 15.54 -2.61
CA GLY A 63 10.46 16.54 -1.59
C GLY A 63 9.28 17.11 -0.79
N SER A 64 8.04 16.62 -0.99
CA SER A 64 6.87 17.02 -0.20
C SER A 64 6.98 16.63 1.27
N LEU A 65 6.13 17.20 2.12
CA LEU A 65 6.01 16.78 3.51
C LEU A 65 5.61 15.31 3.62
N LEU A 66 4.70 14.85 2.75
CA LEU A 66 4.27 13.44 2.70
C LEU A 66 5.45 12.51 2.39
N SER A 67 6.26 12.81 1.37
CA SER A 67 7.42 11.98 1.02
C SER A 67 8.44 11.91 2.15
N LYS A 68 8.76 13.05 2.77
CA LYS A 68 9.65 13.14 3.93
C LYS A 68 9.10 12.37 5.14
N THR A 69 7.77 12.35 5.33
CA THR A 69 7.12 11.65 6.45
C THR A 69 7.22 10.14 6.29
N VAL A 70 6.94 9.59 5.11
CA VAL A 70 7.07 8.13 4.88
C VAL A 70 8.54 7.69 4.93
N GLU A 71 9.46 8.51 4.44
CA GLU A 71 10.89 8.20 4.49
C GLU A 71 11.42 8.21 5.93
N ARG A 72 11.05 9.20 6.74
CA ARG A 72 11.39 9.27 8.16
C ARG A 72 10.81 8.07 8.93
N TRP A 73 9.54 7.71 8.68
CA TRP A 73 8.92 6.54 9.28
C TRP A 73 9.76 5.28 9.01
N LEU A 74 10.19 5.07 7.76
CA LEU A 74 11.00 3.90 7.41
C LEU A 74 12.36 3.91 8.09
N ARG A 75 13.09 5.03 8.02
CA ARG A 75 14.46 5.14 8.55
C ARG A 75 14.51 5.03 10.07
N ASP A 76 13.61 5.73 10.75
CA ASP A 76 13.70 5.90 12.21
C ASP A 76 13.03 4.75 12.97
N LYS A 77 11.99 4.15 12.41
CA LYS A 77 11.18 3.14 13.12
C LYS A 77 11.39 1.72 12.60
N HIS A 78 11.84 1.56 11.35
CA HIS A 78 11.91 0.24 10.69
C HIS A 78 13.25 0.00 9.98
N PRO A 79 14.37 -0.01 10.70
CA PRO A 79 15.71 -0.21 10.10
C PRO A 79 15.87 -1.58 9.43
N ALA A 80 15.16 -2.60 9.89
CA ALA A 80 15.17 -3.93 9.27
C ALA A 80 14.52 -3.88 7.88
N ILE A 81 13.38 -3.20 7.73
CA ILE A 81 12.75 -2.96 6.42
C ILE A 81 13.69 -2.12 5.56
N PHE A 82 14.24 -1.03 6.10
CA PHE A 82 15.15 -0.15 5.37
C PHE A 82 16.35 -0.87 4.74
N SER A 83 16.89 -1.88 5.41
CA SER A 83 18.00 -2.71 4.88
C SER A 83 17.59 -3.59 3.70
N ALA A 84 16.32 -3.88 3.56
CA ALA A 84 15.74 -4.78 2.56
C ALA A 84 15.12 -4.05 1.36
N VAL A 85 14.90 -2.74 1.47
CA VAL A 85 14.31 -1.95 0.37
C VAL A 85 15.28 -1.77 -0.80
N VAL A 86 14.70 -1.66 -1.97
CA VAL A 86 15.41 -1.33 -3.20
C VAL A 86 14.81 -0.05 -3.75
N GLU A 87 15.67 0.94 -3.96
CA GLU A 87 15.28 2.21 -4.54
C GLU A 87 14.79 2.02 -5.98
N ARG A 88 13.63 2.60 -6.30
CA ARG A 88 13.02 2.52 -7.63
C ARG A 88 12.46 3.88 -8.04
N PRO A 89 12.39 4.17 -9.35
CA PRO A 89 11.73 5.37 -9.84
C PRO A 89 10.23 5.33 -9.54
N ILE A 90 9.67 6.49 -9.19
CA ILE A 90 8.24 6.72 -9.09
C ILE A 90 7.79 7.62 -10.24
N ASP A 91 6.84 7.18 -11.04
CA ASP A 91 6.28 7.97 -12.14
C ASP A 91 5.29 9.01 -11.59
N LEU A 92 5.69 10.29 -11.60
CA LEU A 92 4.88 11.40 -11.09
C LEU A 92 4.07 12.11 -12.19
N THR A 93 3.82 11.42 -13.31
CA THR A 93 2.89 11.92 -14.34
C THR A 93 1.55 12.28 -13.69
N THR A 94 1.11 13.51 -13.89
CA THR A 94 -0.16 14.00 -13.33
C THR A 94 -1.36 13.45 -14.09
N MET A 95 -2.56 13.65 -13.56
CA MET A 95 -3.79 13.08 -14.13
C MET A 95 -4.10 13.59 -15.54
N ASP A 96 -3.70 14.82 -15.84
CA ASP A 96 -3.82 15.45 -17.16
C ASP A 96 -2.69 15.05 -18.12
N GLY A 97 -1.78 14.15 -17.69
CA GLY A 97 -0.72 13.59 -18.51
C GLY A 97 0.57 14.40 -18.56
N MET A 98 0.69 15.48 -17.78
CA MET A 98 1.92 16.27 -17.73
C MET A 98 3.03 15.53 -16.97
N THR A 99 4.27 15.65 -17.45
CA THR A 99 5.44 14.87 -16.97
C THR A 99 6.50 15.71 -16.28
N ASP A 100 6.19 16.96 -15.94
CA ASP A 100 7.13 17.94 -15.38
C ASP A 100 7.81 17.46 -14.09
N TYR A 101 7.11 16.65 -13.28
CA TYR A 101 7.64 16.12 -12.03
C TYR A 101 8.58 14.93 -12.21
N GLY A 102 8.66 14.41 -13.45
CA GLY A 102 9.61 13.36 -13.84
C GLY A 102 9.40 12.02 -13.12
N LYS A 103 10.53 11.32 -12.97
CA LYS A 103 10.57 9.98 -12.33
C LYS A 103 11.69 9.92 -11.28
N PRO A 104 11.56 10.63 -10.16
CA PRO A 104 12.56 10.60 -9.10
C PRO A 104 12.67 9.20 -8.49
N LEU A 105 13.87 8.88 -7.96
CA LEU A 105 14.09 7.67 -7.20
C LEU A 105 13.50 7.81 -5.79
N ALA A 106 12.93 6.72 -5.28
CA ALA A 106 12.40 6.65 -3.93
C ALA A 106 12.64 5.28 -3.29
N VAL A 107 13.01 5.27 -2.03
CA VAL A 107 13.16 4.05 -1.21
C VAL A 107 11.82 3.61 -0.64
N VAL A 108 10.97 4.55 -0.27
CA VAL A 108 9.59 4.35 0.18
C VAL A 108 8.74 5.51 -0.30
N ARG A 109 7.49 5.25 -0.62
CA ARG A 109 6.62 6.26 -1.23
C ARG A 109 5.14 5.99 -1.01
N ALA A 110 4.28 6.93 -1.33
CA ALA A 110 2.86 6.66 -1.52
C ALA A 110 2.62 6.01 -2.89
N LEU A 111 1.50 5.30 -3.08
CA LEU A 111 1.09 4.78 -4.39
C LEU A 111 0.76 5.94 -5.33
N THR A 112 1.09 5.81 -6.61
CA THR A 112 0.53 6.67 -7.66
C THR A 112 -0.93 6.27 -7.94
N ILE A 113 -1.67 7.11 -8.67
CA ILE A 113 -3.05 6.78 -9.06
C ILE A 113 -3.10 5.58 -10.01
N ASP A 114 -2.11 5.43 -10.88
CA ASP A 114 -2.04 4.33 -11.84
C ASP A 114 -1.73 3.01 -11.13
N GLU A 115 -0.83 3.01 -10.16
CA GLU A 115 -0.57 1.85 -9.30
C GLU A 115 -1.81 1.48 -8.47
N TYR A 116 -2.49 2.48 -7.90
CA TYR A 116 -3.75 2.24 -7.20
C TYR A 116 -4.78 1.57 -8.12
N ARG A 117 -4.97 2.06 -9.34
CA ARG A 117 -5.91 1.48 -10.32
C ARG A 117 -5.51 0.05 -10.69
N LYS A 118 -4.23 -0.15 -11.00
CA LYS A 118 -3.66 -1.47 -11.38
C LYS A 118 -3.90 -2.52 -10.32
N HIS A 119 -3.78 -2.16 -9.06
CA HIS A 119 -3.86 -3.09 -7.93
C HIS A 119 -5.17 -3.01 -7.14
N ARG A 120 -6.16 -2.23 -7.59
CA ARG A 120 -7.39 -1.94 -6.85
C ARG A 120 -8.11 -3.18 -6.31
N SER A 121 -8.11 -4.28 -7.05
CA SER A 121 -8.83 -5.52 -6.68
C SER A 121 -8.21 -6.29 -5.52
N ILE A 122 -6.94 -6.04 -5.20
CA ILE A 122 -6.20 -6.72 -4.14
C ILE A 122 -5.82 -5.78 -2.97
N LEU A 123 -6.07 -4.48 -3.12
CA LEU A 123 -5.81 -3.51 -2.06
C LEU A 123 -6.90 -3.61 -1.00
N PRO A 124 -6.56 -3.89 0.28
CA PRO A 124 -7.52 -3.84 1.37
C PRO A 124 -8.02 -2.40 1.59
N LEU A 125 -9.22 -2.29 2.14
CA LEU A 125 -9.72 -1.03 2.66
C LEU A 125 -8.85 -0.61 3.86
N THR A 126 -8.78 0.68 4.11
CA THR A 126 -7.92 1.25 5.15
C THR A 126 -8.77 1.86 6.26
N SER A 127 -8.21 1.95 7.47
CA SER A 127 -8.86 2.58 8.62
C SER A 127 -9.08 4.08 8.42
N LYS A 128 -8.20 4.74 7.65
CA LYS A 128 -8.25 6.19 7.36
C LYS A 128 -8.12 6.45 5.87
N PRO A 129 -8.63 7.59 5.38
CA PRO A 129 -8.31 8.05 4.04
C PRO A 129 -6.81 8.38 3.94
N TYR A 130 -6.22 8.22 2.74
CA TYR A 130 -4.80 8.40 2.53
C TYR A 130 -4.46 9.13 1.23
N TRP A 131 -3.30 9.77 1.21
CA TRP A 131 -2.75 10.43 0.04
C TRP A 131 -2.20 9.43 -0.98
N LEU A 132 -2.34 9.78 -2.26
CA LEU A 132 -1.57 9.21 -3.36
C LEU A 132 -0.43 10.18 -3.72
N ALA A 133 0.61 9.67 -4.40
CA ALA A 133 1.73 10.50 -4.84
C ALA A 133 1.42 11.38 -6.06
N THR A 134 0.27 11.19 -6.71
CA THR A 134 -0.08 11.88 -7.96
C THR A 134 -0.69 13.24 -7.69
N GLY A 135 -0.06 14.29 -8.21
CA GLY A 135 -0.62 15.65 -8.26
C GLY A 135 -1.79 15.76 -9.24
N TRP A 136 -2.61 16.80 -9.09
CA TRP A 136 -3.75 17.05 -9.98
C TRP A 136 -3.27 17.52 -11.36
N THR A 137 -2.50 18.59 -11.40
CA THR A 137 -1.92 19.22 -12.60
C THR A 137 -0.50 19.69 -12.28
N THR A 138 0.22 20.22 -13.26
CA THR A 138 1.50 20.91 -13.08
C THR A 138 1.38 22.39 -13.38
N ASN A 139 2.44 23.16 -13.13
CA ASN A 139 2.50 24.58 -13.51
C ASN A 139 2.44 24.80 -15.04
N SER A 140 2.80 23.79 -15.83
CA SER A 140 2.72 23.82 -17.29
C SER A 140 1.35 23.48 -17.85
N SER A 141 0.41 23.03 -16.99
CA SER A 141 -0.96 22.72 -17.41
C SER A 141 -1.72 24.00 -17.76
N PRO A 142 -2.60 24.00 -18.79
CA PRO A 142 -3.39 25.18 -19.18
C PRO A 142 -4.25 25.75 -18.04
N ASP A 143 -4.84 24.85 -17.25
CA ASP A 143 -5.63 25.20 -16.05
C ASP A 143 -4.88 24.69 -14.81
N SER A 144 -3.71 25.25 -14.54
CA SER A 144 -2.84 24.84 -13.44
C SER A 144 -3.54 24.93 -12.09
N SER A 145 -3.45 23.86 -11.30
CA SER A 145 -3.96 23.77 -9.94
C SER A 145 -3.03 22.89 -9.09
N VAL A 146 -1.86 23.43 -8.78
CA VAL A 146 -0.79 22.74 -8.05
C VAL A 146 -1.05 22.57 -6.56
N ASP A 147 -2.13 23.14 -6.05
CA ASP A 147 -2.56 22.99 -4.66
C ASP A 147 -3.43 21.76 -4.39
N TYR A 148 -3.60 20.86 -5.39
CA TYR A 148 -4.43 19.68 -5.25
C TYR A 148 -3.65 18.40 -5.59
N ALA A 149 -3.78 17.39 -4.73
CA ALA A 149 -3.27 16.05 -4.95
C ALA A 149 -4.37 15.00 -4.84
N TYR A 150 -4.12 13.81 -5.38
CA TYR A 150 -5.06 12.70 -5.28
C TYR A 150 -5.02 12.04 -3.90
N ARG A 151 -6.16 11.52 -3.50
CA ARG A 151 -6.35 10.78 -2.26
C ARG A 151 -7.34 9.65 -2.45
N VAL A 152 -7.31 8.66 -1.57
CA VAL A 152 -8.29 7.57 -1.47
C VAL A 152 -9.04 7.69 -0.15
N ARG A 153 -10.37 7.60 -0.15
CA ARG A 153 -11.16 7.48 1.09
C ARG A 153 -11.01 6.08 1.67
N ALA A 154 -11.26 5.91 2.97
CA ALA A 154 -11.24 4.62 3.64
C ALA A 154 -12.06 3.54 2.90
N GLY A 155 -13.20 3.90 2.33
CA GLY A 155 -14.02 3.02 1.47
C GLY A 155 -13.51 2.82 0.03
N GLY A 156 -12.29 3.28 -0.31
CA GLY A 156 -11.65 3.04 -1.60
C GLY A 156 -12.09 3.98 -2.74
N THR A 157 -12.84 5.06 -2.46
CA THR A 157 -13.21 6.05 -3.47
C THR A 157 -12.08 7.05 -3.69
N VAL A 158 -11.64 7.21 -4.94
CA VAL A 158 -10.62 8.18 -5.34
C VAL A 158 -11.24 9.58 -5.48
N GLY A 159 -10.46 10.60 -5.17
CA GLY A 159 -10.75 12.01 -5.41
C GLY A 159 -9.52 12.85 -5.16
N ASN A 160 -9.62 14.15 -5.35
CA ASN A 160 -8.56 15.09 -5.00
C ASN A 160 -8.87 15.87 -3.72
N ARG A 161 -7.87 16.56 -3.20
CA ARG A 161 -8.01 17.50 -2.08
C ARG A 161 -6.84 18.47 -2.07
N GLY A 162 -7.05 19.64 -1.45
CA GLY A 162 -5.99 20.61 -1.19
C GLY A 162 -4.84 19.98 -0.42
N VAL A 163 -3.61 20.23 -0.84
CA VAL A 163 -2.37 19.61 -0.33
C VAL A 163 -2.12 19.87 1.16
N TYR A 164 -2.67 20.96 1.69
CA TYR A 164 -2.56 21.37 3.11
C TYR A 164 -3.59 20.72 4.03
N TYR A 165 -4.36 19.76 3.52
CA TYR A 165 -5.43 19.13 4.29
C TYR A 165 -4.87 18.06 5.24
N VAL A 166 -5.14 18.18 6.55
CA VAL A 166 -4.49 17.41 7.63
C VAL A 166 -5.15 16.05 7.96
N TYR A 167 -6.22 15.64 7.26
CA TYR A 167 -7.01 14.47 7.64
C TYR A 167 -6.71 13.20 6.85
N PHE A 168 -5.64 13.19 6.08
CA PHE A 168 -5.21 12.03 5.31
C PHE A 168 -3.93 11.44 5.90
N ALA A 169 -3.88 10.12 5.96
CA ALA A 169 -2.72 9.43 6.50
C ALA A 169 -1.74 9.03 5.38
N PRO A 170 -0.46 8.87 5.66
CA PRO A 170 0.46 8.18 4.76
C PRO A 170 0.12 6.69 4.68
N ARG A 171 0.28 6.09 3.50
CA ARG A 171 0.24 4.64 3.27
C ARG A 171 1.50 4.23 2.53
N PRO A 172 2.53 3.73 3.22
CA PRO A 172 3.81 3.40 2.61
C PRO A 172 3.73 2.27 1.60
N ALA A 173 4.37 2.46 0.44
CA ALA A 173 4.62 1.45 -0.57
C ALA A 173 6.11 1.42 -0.90
N LEU A 174 6.66 0.24 -1.19
CA LEU A 174 8.10 0.06 -1.37
C LEU A 174 8.42 -1.21 -2.16
N TYR A 175 9.61 -1.26 -2.72
CA TYR A 175 10.15 -2.46 -3.32
C TYR A 175 11.11 -3.15 -2.35
N LEU A 176 10.89 -4.42 -2.09
CA LEU A 176 11.70 -5.26 -1.20
C LEU A 176 12.44 -6.32 -2.02
N LYS A 177 13.65 -6.67 -1.61
CA LYS A 177 14.36 -7.84 -2.17
C LYS A 177 13.50 -9.09 -1.99
N SER A 178 13.26 -9.83 -3.06
CA SER A 178 12.42 -11.04 -3.03
C SER A 178 13.00 -12.18 -2.19
N SER A 179 14.29 -12.13 -1.86
CA SER A 179 14.98 -13.13 -1.07
C SER A 179 14.82 -12.95 0.46
N ILE A 180 14.27 -11.84 0.94
CA ILE A 180 14.10 -11.63 2.38
C ILE A 180 13.09 -12.62 2.98
N LEU A 181 13.26 -12.96 4.24
CA LEU A 181 12.30 -13.74 5.00
C LEU A 181 11.23 -12.81 5.57
N VAL A 182 9.99 -13.21 5.41
CA VAL A 182 8.80 -12.52 5.92
C VAL A 182 7.90 -13.52 6.61
N SER A 183 7.12 -13.07 7.59
CA SER A 183 6.18 -13.94 8.30
C SER A 183 4.81 -13.86 7.63
N VAL A 184 4.24 -15.01 7.31
CA VAL A 184 2.91 -15.15 6.70
C VAL A 184 2.01 -15.90 7.66
N GLU A 185 0.78 -15.43 7.84
CA GLU A 185 -0.23 -16.20 8.55
C GLU A 185 -0.65 -17.40 7.69
N THR A 186 -0.50 -18.59 8.24
CA THR A 186 -1.05 -19.80 7.62
C THR A 186 -2.32 -20.20 8.37
N GLU A 187 -3.37 -20.51 7.64
CA GLU A 187 -4.45 -21.30 8.25
C GLU A 187 -3.80 -22.57 8.81
N ASP A 188 -4.23 -23.00 9.99
CA ASP A 188 -3.88 -24.35 10.42
C ASP A 188 -4.23 -25.26 9.23
N GLU A 189 -3.24 -25.95 8.67
CA GLU A 189 -3.53 -27.01 7.72
C GLU A 189 -4.44 -27.98 8.48
N GLY A 190 -5.74 -27.71 8.41
CA GLY A 190 -6.74 -28.60 8.94
C GLY A 190 -6.39 -29.97 8.40
N LYS A 191 -6.44 -30.99 9.24
CA LYS A 191 -6.17 -32.40 8.87
C LYS A 191 -6.41 -32.59 7.38
N ALA A 192 -5.43 -33.12 6.65
CA ALA A 192 -5.62 -33.42 5.24
C ALA A 192 -6.93 -34.23 5.12
N LEU A 193 -7.65 -34.10 4.00
CA LEU A 193 -8.91 -34.85 3.78
C LEU A 193 -8.75 -36.35 4.13
N ALA A 194 -7.55 -36.89 3.97
CA ALA A 194 -7.19 -38.27 4.33
C ALA A 194 -7.15 -38.53 5.86
N ASP A 195 -7.09 -37.48 6.67
CA ASP A 195 -7.03 -37.57 8.14
C ASP A 195 -8.43 -37.47 8.80
N TYR A 196 -9.47 -37.22 8.00
CA TYR A 196 -10.85 -37.20 8.45
C TYR A 196 -11.50 -38.54 8.17
N SER A 197 -12.24 -39.05 9.15
CA SER A 197 -13.17 -40.13 8.88
C SER A 197 -14.34 -39.65 8.01
N ASP A 198 -15.01 -40.55 7.32
CA ASP A 198 -16.19 -40.20 6.52
C ASP A 198 -17.26 -39.48 7.36
N THR A 199 -17.38 -39.84 8.65
CA THR A 199 -18.30 -39.21 9.61
C THR A 199 -17.91 -37.75 9.87
N ASP A 200 -16.61 -37.47 10.09
CA ASP A 200 -16.09 -36.08 10.30
C ASP A 200 -16.36 -35.19 9.08
N LEU A 201 -16.18 -35.75 7.89
CA LEU A 201 -16.43 -35.01 6.62
C LEU A 201 -17.92 -34.72 6.42
N ILE A 202 -18.78 -35.66 6.77
CA ILE A 202 -20.23 -35.49 6.69
C ILE A 202 -20.71 -34.44 7.70
N ASP A 203 -20.23 -34.49 8.93
CA ASP A 203 -20.59 -33.52 9.97
C ASP A 203 -20.13 -32.08 9.61
N GLU A 204 -18.95 -31.94 9.06
CA GLU A 204 -18.44 -30.62 8.57
C GLU A 204 -19.27 -30.09 7.39
N LEU A 205 -19.70 -30.95 6.46
CA LEU A 205 -20.60 -30.57 5.38
C LEU A 205 -21.98 -30.11 5.92
N TYR A 206 -22.54 -30.79 6.91
CA TYR A 206 -23.79 -30.38 7.55
C TYR A 206 -23.64 -29.07 8.31
N ARG A 207 -22.52 -28.84 8.98
CA ARG A 207 -22.22 -27.60 9.69
C ARG A 207 -22.14 -26.41 8.71
N ARG A 208 -21.43 -26.53 7.61
CA ARG A 208 -21.32 -25.49 6.55
C ARG A 208 -22.68 -25.19 5.92
N ARG A 209 -23.49 -26.21 5.65
CA ARG A 209 -24.82 -26.06 5.06
C ARG A 209 -25.78 -25.31 6.00
N ARG A 210 -25.66 -25.48 7.32
CA ARG A 210 -26.47 -24.74 8.30
C ARG A 210 -26.05 -23.27 8.43
N SER A 211 -24.77 -22.96 8.26
CA SER A 211 -24.29 -21.57 8.34
C SER A 211 -24.63 -20.73 7.11
N THR A 212 -24.98 -21.37 5.97
CA THR A 212 -25.41 -20.70 4.74
C THR A 212 -26.93 -20.57 4.61
N TYR A 213 -27.70 -21.13 5.56
CA TYR A 213 -29.15 -21.06 5.57
C TYR A 213 -29.60 -20.37 6.86
N ASP A 214 -29.58 -19.04 6.87
CA ASP A 214 -30.32 -18.22 7.84
C ASP A 214 -31.52 -17.64 7.07
N PRO A 215 -32.73 -18.15 7.32
CA PRO A 215 -33.92 -17.57 6.71
C PRO A 215 -34.46 -16.50 7.67
N ASP A 216 -34.33 -15.23 7.34
CA ASP A 216 -35.26 -14.18 7.70
C ASP A 216 -36.39 -14.09 6.68
#